data_c32f3d7e82b4119ec53bcb5c090ba60c
#
_entry.id   c32f3d7e82b4119ec53bcb5c090ba60c
#
_cell.length_a   1.000
_cell.length_b   1.000
_cell.length_c   1.000
_cell.angle_alpha   90.00
_cell.angle_beta   90.00
_cell.angle_gamma   90.00
#
_symmetry.space_group_name_H-M   'P 1'
#
loop_
_entity.id
_entity.type
_entity.pdbx_description
1 polymer ?
#
loop_
_entity_poly.entity_id
_entity_poly.type
_entity_poly.pdbx_seq_one_letter_code
_entity_poly.pdbx_strand_id
1 'polypeptide(L)'
;LLLSDECPYTIKMAIYPDNTKKEFLDTKETSISSVLEQLEEAFRYIKLNNKVKAKIVGINRIEVPEYNEEVIRECLLNTIGHRNYEIPGSTLIHIFKDSIEFLSLGGLVSGLTIDDIKIGSSSSRNPKLISILHRLGYVEAYGSGIPRIMETYKLSKEKPEIIVAPNSFLIKIPKLDLDIDTLTIKNLLVTNNTITREDIERTLGIQKTSALKILNKMVEDGVLLKEDKGKSTTYKLNN
;
A
#
# COMPACT_ATOMS: atom_id res chain seq x y z
N LEU A 1 6.49 0.69 -28.70
CA LEU A 1 6.67 2.05 -28.20
C LEU A 1 6.80 2.09 -26.67
N LEU A 2 5.83 1.56 -25.87
CA LEU A 2 5.89 1.62 -24.37
C LEU A 2 7.08 0.87 -23.76
N LEU A 3 7.58 -0.16 -24.42
CA LEU A 3 8.70 -0.99 -23.97
C LEU A 3 10.02 -0.63 -24.65
N SER A 4 10.05 0.43 -25.44
CA SER A 4 11.28 0.90 -26.07
C SER A 4 11.90 2.03 -25.26
N ASP A 5 13.19 2.27 -25.49
CA ASP A 5 13.95 3.37 -24.88
C ASP A 5 13.49 4.76 -25.37
N GLU A 6 12.59 4.80 -26.35
CA GLU A 6 11.98 6.02 -26.88
C GLU A 6 10.53 6.20 -26.41
N CYS A 7 10.13 5.62 -25.29
CA CYS A 7 8.78 5.79 -24.75
C CYS A 7 8.54 7.26 -24.39
N PRO A 8 7.56 7.94 -25.03
CA PRO A 8 7.38 9.38 -24.86
C PRO A 8 6.63 9.74 -23.57
N TYR A 9 6.13 8.77 -22.87
CA TYR A 9 5.37 8.97 -21.63
C TYR A 9 6.32 8.88 -20.43
N THR A 10 6.22 9.82 -19.51
CA THR A 10 7.07 9.90 -18.33
C THR A 10 6.24 9.85 -17.05
N ILE A 11 6.90 9.61 -15.94
CA ILE A 11 6.34 9.72 -14.60
C ILE A 11 6.97 10.95 -13.93
N LYS A 12 6.14 11.91 -13.51
CA LYS A 12 6.56 13.07 -12.76
C LYS A 12 6.23 12.87 -11.29
N MET A 13 7.21 13.10 -10.46
CA MET A 13 7.11 12.93 -9.01
C MET A 13 7.42 14.24 -8.33
N ALA A 14 6.68 14.57 -7.26
CA ALA A 14 6.90 15.75 -6.46
C ALA A 14 6.72 15.44 -4.97
N ILE A 15 7.59 16.00 -4.15
CA ILE A 15 7.53 15.93 -2.68
C ILE A 15 7.13 17.31 -2.15
N TYR A 16 6.16 17.32 -1.25
CA TYR A 16 5.62 18.52 -0.63
C TYR A 16 5.90 18.55 0.87
N PRO A 17 6.15 19.75 1.45
CA PRO A 17 6.39 19.89 2.90
C PRO A 17 5.13 19.64 3.73
N ASP A 18 3.97 19.84 3.14
CA ASP A 18 2.65 19.73 3.77
C ASP A 18 1.68 18.94 2.89
N ASN A 19 0.37 19.08 3.14
CA ASN A 19 -0.69 18.45 2.36
C ASN A 19 -1.25 19.37 1.26
N THR A 20 -0.50 20.41 0.89
CA THR A 20 -0.86 21.34 -0.20
C THR A 20 0.14 21.22 -1.37
N LYS A 21 -0.25 21.73 -2.54
CA LYS A 21 0.63 21.75 -3.74
C LYS A 21 1.28 23.13 -3.95
N LYS A 22 1.50 23.90 -2.86
CA LYS A 22 2.02 25.28 -2.97
C LYS A 22 3.52 25.35 -3.12
N GLU A 23 4.26 24.50 -2.40
CA GLU A 23 5.71 24.49 -2.37
C GLU A 23 6.22 23.08 -2.63
N PHE A 24 7.38 22.96 -3.28
CA PHE A 24 8.04 21.69 -3.55
C PHE A 24 9.28 21.57 -2.68
N LEU A 25 9.48 20.42 -2.04
CA LEU A 25 10.76 20.04 -1.44
C LEU A 25 11.70 19.44 -2.46
N ASP A 26 11.15 18.62 -3.36
CA ASP A 26 11.90 17.97 -4.44
C ASP A 26 10.96 17.62 -5.58
N THR A 27 11.51 17.56 -6.79
CA THR A 27 10.79 17.12 -7.99
C THR A 27 11.68 16.25 -8.84
N LYS A 28 11.11 15.23 -9.42
CA LYS A 28 11.80 14.32 -10.34
C LYS A 28 10.88 13.91 -11.48
N GLU A 29 11.42 13.87 -12.68
CA GLU A 29 10.81 13.22 -13.83
C GLU A 29 11.68 12.04 -14.25
N THR A 30 11.06 10.90 -14.59
CA THR A 30 11.79 9.74 -15.07
C THR A 30 12.46 10.04 -16.39
N SER A 31 13.56 9.38 -16.67
CA SER A 31 14.22 9.44 -17.98
C SER A 31 13.29 8.93 -19.08
N ILE A 32 13.49 9.40 -20.31
CA ILE A 32 12.85 8.80 -21.48
C ILE A 32 13.48 7.42 -21.66
N SER A 33 12.73 6.39 -21.29
CA SER A 33 13.13 5.00 -21.31
C SER A 33 11.91 4.10 -21.32
N SER A 34 12.08 2.81 -21.38
CA SER A 34 10.96 1.86 -21.34
C SER A 34 10.09 2.08 -20.08
N VAL A 35 8.79 1.83 -20.20
CA VAL A 35 7.87 1.96 -19.07
C VAL A 35 8.27 1.09 -17.86
N LEU A 36 9.02 0.01 -18.09
CA LEU A 36 9.51 -0.88 -17.04
C LEU A 36 10.63 -0.19 -16.24
N GLU A 37 11.60 0.42 -16.91
CA GLU A 37 12.66 1.18 -16.25
C GLU A 37 12.11 2.39 -15.51
N GLN A 38 11.14 3.09 -16.11
CA GLN A 38 10.45 4.21 -15.46
C GLN A 38 9.71 3.75 -14.19
N LEU A 39 9.07 2.57 -14.21
CA LEU A 39 8.43 1.97 -13.05
C LEU A 39 9.43 1.72 -11.93
N GLU A 40 10.59 1.12 -12.25
CA GLU A 40 11.65 0.84 -11.27
C GLU A 40 12.27 2.14 -10.73
N GLU A 41 12.48 3.14 -11.58
CA GLU A 41 12.99 4.44 -11.18
C GLU A 41 12.01 5.15 -10.22
N ALA A 42 10.72 5.15 -10.54
CA ALA A 42 9.69 5.72 -9.69
C ALA A 42 9.57 4.99 -8.34
N PHE A 43 9.56 3.66 -8.36
CA PHE A 43 9.53 2.85 -7.14
C PHE A 43 10.74 3.16 -6.23
N ARG A 44 11.94 3.22 -6.81
CA ARG A 44 13.18 3.56 -6.07
C ARG A 44 13.10 4.95 -5.47
N TYR A 45 12.62 5.95 -6.22
CA TYR A 45 12.46 7.32 -5.71
C TYR A 45 11.50 7.40 -4.55
N ILE A 46 10.33 6.74 -4.64
CA ILE A 46 9.36 6.70 -3.54
C ILE A 46 9.96 5.99 -2.33
N LYS A 47 10.65 4.86 -2.54
CA LYS A 47 11.27 4.09 -1.46
C LYS A 47 12.34 4.89 -0.71
N LEU A 48 13.17 5.66 -1.40
CA LEU A 48 14.18 6.53 -0.78
C LEU A 48 13.55 7.62 0.10
N ASN A 49 12.32 8.03 -0.20
CA ASN A 49 11.59 9.05 0.55
C ASN A 49 10.57 8.46 1.54
N ASN A 50 10.44 7.13 1.60
CA ASN A 50 9.59 6.43 2.54
C ASN A 50 10.30 6.29 3.89
N LYS A 51 9.95 7.15 4.84
CA LYS A 51 10.57 7.14 6.17
C LYS A 51 10.24 5.86 6.93
N VAL A 52 11.20 5.38 7.72
CA VAL A 52 11.07 4.17 8.51
C VAL A 52 11.08 4.54 9.98
N LYS A 53 10.05 4.13 10.72
CA LYS A 53 10.03 4.14 12.17
C LYS A 53 10.68 2.87 12.68
N ALA A 54 11.53 2.98 13.69
CA ALA A 54 12.19 1.82 14.28
C ALA A 54 11.98 1.78 15.79
N LYS A 55 11.81 0.57 16.35
CA LYS A 55 11.74 0.31 17.78
C LYS A 55 12.63 -0.89 18.11
N ILE A 56 13.37 -0.80 19.19
CA ILE A 56 14.13 -1.95 19.73
C ILE A 56 13.20 -2.70 20.67
N VAL A 57 13.02 -4.00 20.39
CA VAL A 57 12.24 -4.92 21.22
C VAL A 57 13.15 -6.09 21.60
N GLY A 58 13.57 -6.14 22.86
CA GLY A 58 14.61 -7.06 23.30
C GLY A 58 15.93 -6.78 22.57
N ILE A 59 16.45 -7.78 21.85
CA ILE A 59 17.65 -7.66 21.02
C ILE A 59 17.32 -7.34 19.53
N ASN A 60 16.06 -7.33 19.15
CA ASN A 60 15.63 -7.15 17.78
C ASN A 60 15.26 -5.69 17.51
N ARG A 61 15.69 -5.19 16.35
CA ARG A 61 15.22 -3.94 15.77
C ARG A 61 14.05 -4.23 14.82
N ILE A 62 12.88 -3.70 15.15
CA ILE A 62 11.68 -3.78 14.32
C ILE A 62 11.56 -2.47 13.57
N GLU A 63 11.46 -2.55 12.24
CA GLU A 63 11.31 -1.40 11.37
C GLU A 63 9.95 -1.42 10.69
N VAL A 64 9.30 -0.25 10.65
CA VAL A 64 8.00 -0.07 10.03
C VAL A 64 8.08 1.14 9.11
N PRO A 65 7.98 0.95 7.79
CA PRO A 65 7.93 2.05 6.86
C PRO A 65 6.60 2.83 7.01
N GLU A 66 6.61 4.13 6.73
CA GLU A 66 5.39 4.96 6.75
C GLU A 66 4.36 4.48 5.72
N TYR A 67 4.82 3.89 4.61
CA TYR A 67 3.98 3.28 3.58
C TYR A 67 4.46 1.86 3.30
N ASN A 68 3.54 0.91 3.17
CA ASN A 68 3.86 -0.47 2.81
C ASN A 68 4.39 -0.53 1.36
N GLU A 69 5.56 -1.15 1.15
CA GLU A 69 6.22 -1.24 -0.16
C GLU A 69 5.39 -2.02 -1.19
N GLU A 70 4.65 -3.05 -0.76
CA GLU A 70 3.77 -3.80 -1.66
C GLU A 70 2.60 -2.95 -2.14
N VAL A 71 2.07 -2.09 -1.26
CA VAL A 71 1.01 -1.13 -1.63
C VAL A 71 1.53 -0.08 -2.61
N ILE A 72 2.72 0.48 -2.38
CA ILE A 72 3.37 1.41 -3.32
C ILE A 72 3.52 0.77 -4.69
N ARG A 73 4.06 -0.46 -4.72
CA ARG A 73 4.25 -1.24 -5.94
C ARG A 73 2.93 -1.46 -6.68
N GLU A 74 1.88 -1.86 -5.97
CA GLU A 74 0.56 -2.10 -6.53
C GLU A 74 -0.07 -0.83 -7.11
N CYS A 75 0.03 0.31 -6.39
CA CYS A 75 -0.42 1.61 -6.88
C CYS A 75 0.30 2.03 -8.15
N LEU A 76 1.62 1.86 -8.21
CA LEU A 76 2.42 2.16 -9.41
C LEU A 76 2.02 1.31 -10.60
N LEU A 77 1.88 -0.01 -10.40
CA LEU A 77 1.50 -0.95 -11.45
C LEU A 77 0.09 -0.64 -11.99
N ASN A 78 -0.86 -0.35 -11.10
CA ASN A 78 -2.21 0.06 -11.50
C ASN A 78 -2.19 1.35 -12.30
N THR A 79 -1.42 2.35 -11.85
CA THR A 79 -1.31 3.66 -12.50
C THR A 79 -0.76 3.55 -13.93
N ILE A 80 0.21 2.68 -14.15
CA ILE A 80 0.83 2.45 -15.47
C ILE A 80 -0.02 1.49 -16.31
N GLY A 81 -0.46 0.39 -15.74
CA GLY A 81 -1.18 -0.68 -16.46
C GLY A 81 -2.55 -0.25 -16.98
N HIS A 82 -3.22 0.68 -16.29
CA HIS A 82 -4.57 1.14 -16.62
C HIS A 82 -4.62 2.56 -17.23
N ARG A 83 -3.47 3.24 -17.37
CA ARG A 83 -3.37 4.54 -18.01
C ARG A 83 -3.96 4.52 -19.43
N ASN A 84 -4.64 5.59 -19.82
CA ASN A 84 -4.96 5.83 -21.21
C ASN A 84 -3.78 6.52 -21.93
N TYR A 85 -3.07 5.76 -22.73
CA TYR A 85 -1.90 6.24 -23.49
C TYR A 85 -2.28 7.06 -24.75
N GLU A 86 -3.57 7.18 -25.08
CA GLU A 86 -4.04 8.10 -26.13
C GLU A 86 -4.10 9.55 -25.63
N ILE A 87 -4.19 9.74 -24.30
CA ILE A 87 -4.18 11.07 -23.68
C ILE A 87 -2.73 11.48 -23.45
N PRO A 88 -2.26 12.58 -24.09
CA PRO A 88 -0.91 13.08 -23.89
C PRO A 88 -0.71 13.60 -22.48
N GLY A 89 0.53 13.53 -21.98
CA GLY A 89 0.91 13.98 -20.64
C GLY A 89 1.62 12.91 -19.82
N SER A 90 2.03 13.25 -18.62
CA SER A 90 2.76 12.37 -17.70
C SER A 90 1.82 11.75 -16.66
N THR A 91 2.19 10.60 -16.15
CA THR A 91 1.68 10.08 -14.88
C THR A 91 2.22 10.95 -13.76
N LEU A 92 1.41 11.26 -12.74
CA LEU A 92 1.83 12.12 -11.63
C LEU A 92 1.82 11.35 -10.31
N ILE A 93 2.88 11.51 -9.53
CA ILE A 93 2.98 10.99 -8.17
C ILE A 93 3.30 12.15 -7.24
N HIS A 94 2.45 12.34 -6.25
CA HIS A 94 2.60 13.41 -5.27
C HIS A 94 2.80 12.80 -3.89
N ILE A 95 3.96 13.07 -3.28
CA ILE A 95 4.30 12.64 -1.93
C ILE A 95 4.08 13.83 -1.00
N PHE A 96 2.99 13.79 -0.25
CA PHE A 96 2.65 14.77 0.75
C PHE A 96 3.18 14.39 2.14
N LYS A 97 3.00 15.32 3.09
CA LYS A 97 3.35 15.07 4.48
C LYS A 97 2.70 13.79 5.04
N ASP A 98 1.43 13.54 4.72
CA ASP A 98 0.64 12.47 5.33
C ASP A 98 0.03 11.46 4.34
N SER A 99 0.29 11.61 3.04
CA SER A 99 -0.23 10.70 2.00
C SER A 99 0.63 10.66 0.75
N ILE A 100 0.44 9.62 -0.08
CA ILE A 100 0.94 9.58 -1.46
C ILE A 100 -0.25 9.47 -2.40
N GLU A 101 -0.25 10.31 -3.44
CA GLU A 101 -1.22 10.27 -4.53
C GLU A 101 -0.58 9.71 -5.80
N PHE A 102 -1.27 8.77 -6.44
CA PHE A 102 -0.91 8.17 -7.72
C PHE A 102 -2.00 8.54 -8.73
N LEU A 103 -1.70 9.45 -9.65
CA LEU A 103 -2.63 9.96 -10.63
C LEU A 103 -2.26 9.49 -12.03
N SER A 104 -3.15 8.74 -12.66
CA SER A 104 -3.05 8.36 -14.07
C SER A 104 -4.10 9.06 -14.93
N LEU A 105 -3.76 9.28 -16.20
CA LEU A 105 -4.69 9.77 -17.21
C LEU A 105 -5.59 8.63 -17.70
N GLY A 106 -6.88 8.90 -17.86
CA GLY A 106 -7.92 7.95 -18.20
C GLY A 106 -8.81 7.60 -16.98
N GLY A 107 -10.11 7.74 -17.15
CA GLY A 107 -11.11 7.30 -16.17
C GLY A 107 -11.24 5.78 -16.13
N LEU A 108 -12.33 5.26 -15.54
CA LEU A 108 -12.62 3.83 -15.58
C LEU A 108 -12.89 3.33 -17.01
N VAL A 109 -12.59 2.07 -17.25
CA VAL A 109 -13.04 1.39 -18.46
C VAL A 109 -14.57 1.31 -18.44
N SER A 110 -15.19 1.52 -19.60
CA SER A 110 -16.65 1.48 -19.72
C SER A 110 -17.24 0.20 -19.12
N GLY A 111 -18.30 0.36 -18.34
CA GLY A 111 -18.99 -0.75 -17.68
C GLY A 111 -18.47 -1.10 -16.29
N LEU A 112 -17.36 -0.51 -15.81
CA LEU A 112 -16.89 -0.68 -14.45
C LEU A 112 -17.25 0.49 -13.56
N THR A 113 -17.59 0.19 -12.33
CA THR A 113 -17.76 1.14 -11.23
C THR A 113 -16.62 1.03 -10.22
N ILE A 114 -16.51 2.02 -9.32
CA ILE A 114 -15.54 1.96 -8.20
C ILE A 114 -15.82 0.75 -7.31
N ASP A 115 -17.09 0.42 -7.08
CA ASP A 115 -17.48 -0.69 -6.22
C ASP A 115 -17.10 -2.03 -6.85
N ASP A 116 -17.23 -2.18 -8.16
CA ASP A 116 -16.74 -3.37 -8.89
C ASP A 116 -15.23 -3.57 -8.67
N ILE A 117 -14.44 -2.50 -8.73
CA ILE A 117 -13.00 -2.56 -8.55
C ILE A 117 -12.65 -2.94 -7.10
N LYS A 118 -13.36 -2.40 -6.12
CA LYS A 118 -13.14 -2.72 -4.69
C LYS A 118 -13.39 -4.18 -4.37
N ILE A 119 -14.32 -4.85 -5.07
CA ILE A 119 -14.57 -6.28 -4.91
C ILE A 119 -13.69 -7.17 -5.79
N GLY A 120 -12.78 -6.57 -6.59
CA GLY A 120 -11.80 -7.29 -7.39
C GLY A 120 -12.16 -7.47 -8.87
N SER A 121 -13.24 -6.86 -9.36
CA SER A 121 -13.48 -6.81 -10.81
C SER A 121 -12.38 -6.03 -11.51
N SER A 122 -11.84 -6.59 -12.57
CA SER A 122 -10.74 -5.98 -13.34
C SER A 122 -11.01 -6.06 -14.83
N SER A 123 -10.86 -4.92 -15.50
CA SER A 123 -10.82 -4.86 -16.95
C SER A 123 -9.65 -3.97 -17.37
N SER A 124 -8.76 -4.53 -18.17
CA SER A 124 -7.54 -3.81 -18.55
C SER A 124 -7.76 -2.98 -19.79
N ARG A 125 -7.41 -1.68 -19.71
CA ARG A 125 -7.31 -0.82 -20.90
C ARG A 125 -6.17 -1.24 -21.82
N ASN A 126 -5.08 -1.76 -21.26
CA ASN A 126 -3.86 -2.14 -21.97
C ASN A 126 -3.56 -3.64 -21.81
N PRO A 127 -4.38 -4.54 -22.40
CA PRO A 127 -4.25 -5.99 -22.15
C PRO A 127 -2.90 -6.57 -22.57
N LYS A 128 -2.28 -6.03 -23.62
CA LYS A 128 -0.94 -6.45 -24.06
C LYS A 128 0.14 -6.06 -23.03
N LEU A 129 0.06 -4.84 -22.48
CA LEU A 129 1.00 -4.40 -21.45
C LEU A 129 0.83 -5.23 -20.16
N ILE A 130 -0.41 -5.42 -19.69
CA ILE A 130 -0.69 -6.26 -18.53
C ILE A 130 -0.21 -7.70 -18.74
N SER A 131 -0.39 -8.29 -19.92
CA SER A 131 0.14 -9.63 -20.22
C SER A 131 1.66 -9.72 -20.11
N ILE A 132 2.39 -8.67 -20.51
CA ILE A 132 3.84 -8.61 -20.38
C ILE A 132 4.23 -8.45 -18.91
N LEU A 133 3.60 -7.52 -18.19
CA LEU A 133 3.84 -7.34 -16.75
C LEU A 133 3.57 -8.63 -15.96
N HIS A 134 2.53 -9.39 -16.33
CA HIS A 134 2.23 -10.68 -15.72
C HIS A 134 3.34 -11.72 -16.00
N ARG A 135 3.80 -11.83 -17.23
CA ARG A 135 4.89 -12.76 -17.61
C ARG A 135 6.21 -12.44 -16.91
N LEU A 136 6.45 -11.16 -16.62
CA LEU A 136 7.62 -10.69 -15.88
C LEU A 136 7.44 -10.81 -14.36
N GLY A 137 6.28 -11.27 -13.87
CA GLY A 137 6.00 -11.41 -12.45
C GLY A 137 5.70 -10.09 -11.73
N TYR A 138 5.41 -9.02 -12.48
CA TYR A 138 5.05 -7.73 -11.87
C TYR A 138 3.59 -7.67 -11.41
N VAL A 139 2.66 -8.34 -12.08
CA VAL A 139 1.24 -8.31 -11.73
C VAL A 139 0.66 -9.71 -11.64
N GLU A 140 -0.37 -9.86 -10.81
CA GLU A 140 -1.24 -11.03 -10.76
C GLU A 140 -2.52 -10.70 -11.54
N ALA A 141 -2.95 -11.59 -12.45
CA ALA A 141 -4.07 -11.33 -13.35
C ALA A 141 -5.46 -11.68 -12.75
N TYR A 142 -5.63 -11.55 -11.42
CA TYR A 142 -6.83 -12.02 -10.70
C TYR A 142 -7.65 -10.91 -10.05
N GLY A 143 -7.38 -9.62 -10.37
CA GLY A 143 -8.10 -8.49 -9.78
C GLY A 143 -7.83 -8.27 -8.28
N SER A 144 -6.77 -8.89 -7.73
CA SER A 144 -6.44 -8.87 -6.30
C SER A 144 -5.80 -7.56 -5.82
N GLY A 145 -5.36 -6.68 -6.73
CA GLY A 145 -4.54 -5.52 -6.40
C GLY A 145 -5.22 -4.51 -5.47
N ILE A 146 -6.35 -3.95 -5.88
CA ILE A 146 -7.10 -2.98 -5.06
C ILE A 146 -7.62 -3.61 -3.75
N PRO A 147 -8.22 -4.82 -3.75
CA PRO A 147 -8.56 -5.52 -2.52
C PRO A 147 -7.38 -5.65 -1.55
N ARG A 148 -6.17 -6.00 -2.04
CA ARG A 148 -4.94 -6.12 -1.22
C ARG A 148 -4.52 -4.79 -0.62
N ILE A 149 -4.62 -3.69 -1.39
CA ILE A 149 -4.38 -2.34 -0.85
C ILE A 149 -5.34 -2.07 0.31
N MET A 150 -6.64 -2.28 0.12
CA MET A 150 -7.66 -2.03 1.14
C MET A 150 -7.45 -2.91 2.39
N GLU A 151 -7.11 -4.19 2.23
CA GLU A 151 -6.85 -5.10 3.34
C GLU A 151 -5.62 -4.68 4.17
N THR A 152 -4.55 -4.19 3.51
CA THR A 152 -3.36 -3.67 4.21
C THR A 152 -3.73 -2.54 5.18
N TYR A 153 -4.68 -1.70 4.79
CA TYR A 153 -5.17 -0.57 5.59
C TYR A 153 -6.39 -0.90 6.46
N LYS A 154 -6.84 -2.17 6.53
CA LYS A 154 -8.04 -2.56 7.29
C LYS A 154 -8.03 -2.05 8.73
N LEU A 155 -6.87 -1.97 9.36
CA LEU A 155 -6.68 -1.54 10.74
C LEU A 155 -6.20 -0.10 10.91
N SER A 156 -5.79 0.56 9.83
CA SER A 156 -5.45 1.98 9.89
C SER A 156 -6.70 2.82 10.11
N LYS A 157 -6.58 3.94 10.83
CA LYS A 157 -7.69 4.89 11.01
C LYS A 157 -8.10 5.49 9.68
N GLU A 158 -7.10 5.95 8.92
CA GLU A 158 -7.30 6.46 7.58
C GLU A 158 -7.22 5.34 6.56
N LYS A 159 -8.07 5.39 5.55
CA LYS A 159 -8.19 4.39 4.49
C LYS A 159 -7.70 4.96 3.16
N PRO A 160 -7.22 4.12 2.25
CA PRO A 160 -6.98 4.54 0.88
C PRO A 160 -8.25 5.08 0.22
N GLU A 161 -8.08 6.13 -0.56
CA GLU A 161 -9.16 6.75 -1.33
C GLU A 161 -8.93 6.48 -2.82
N ILE A 162 -10.01 6.17 -3.54
CA ILE A 162 -10.02 6.07 -5.00
C ILE A 162 -10.94 7.15 -5.52
N ILE A 163 -10.39 8.06 -6.31
CA ILE A 163 -11.12 9.18 -6.92
C ILE A 163 -11.07 9.00 -8.43
N VAL A 164 -12.25 9.02 -9.04
CA VAL A 164 -12.39 8.85 -10.50
C VAL A 164 -13.05 10.06 -11.10
N ALA A 165 -12.43 10.57 -12.15
CA ALA A 165 -12.99 11.58 -13.04
C ALA A 165 -13.07 11.02 -14.48
N PRO A 166 -13.75 11.68 -15.42
CA PRO A 166 -13.90 11.17 -16.78
C PRO A 166 -12.58 10.82 -17.46
N ASN A 167 -11.52 11.59 -17.19
CA ASN A 167 -10.20 11.44 -17.82
C ASN A 167 -9.07 11.26 -16.80
N SER A 168 -9.36 10.88 -15.57
CA SER A 168 -8.34 10.70 -14.54
C SER A 168 -8.76 9.63 -13.54
N PHE A 169 -7.79 8.90 -13.04
CA PHE A 169 -7.93 7.93 -11.96
C PHE A 169 -6.84 8.21 -10.92
N LEU A 170 -7.24 8.40 -9.68
CA LEU A 170 -6.34 8.71 -8.57
C LEU A 170 -6.53 7.69 -7.46
N ILE A 171 -5.40 7.12 -7.01
CA ILE A 171 -5.31 6.36 -5.76
C ILE A 171 -4.53 7.22 -4.78
N LYS A 172 -5.11 7.49 -3.62
CA LYS A 172 -4.44 8.15 -2.50
C LYS A 172 -4.30 7.18 -1.36
N ILE A 173 -3.07 6.96 -0.91
CA ILE A 173 -2.76 6.12 0.24
C ILE A 173 -2.28 7.00 1.40
N PRO A 174 -2.90 6.90 2.59
CA PRO A 174 -2.42 7.59 3.77
C PRO A 174 -1.21 6.88 4.37
N LYS A 175 -0.48 7.52 5.29
CA LYS A 175 0.52 6.85 6.09
C LYS A 175 -0.10 5.74 6.92
N LEU A 176 0.63 4.64 7.08
CA LEU A 176 0.25 3.61 8.03
C LEU A 176 0.39 4.17 9.45
N ASP A 177 -0.73 4.28 10.15
CA ASP A 177 -0.80 4.74 11.55
C ASP A 177 -0.76 3.56 12.54
N LEU A 178 -0.39 2.37 12.07
CA LEU A 178 -0.21 1.19 12.90
C LEU A 178 1.01 1.37 13.79
N ASP A 179 0.82 1.16 15.09
CA ASP A 179 1.96 1.10 16.01
C ASP A 179 2.74 -0.22 15.81
N ILE A 180 4.02 -0.18 16.21
CA ILE A 180 4.93 -1.32 16.00
C ILE A 180 4.44 -2.55 16.77
N ASP A 181 3.80 -2.36 17.92
CA ASP A 181 3.33 -3.47 18.76
C ASP A 181 2.16 -4.20 18.06
N THR A 182 1.23 -3.46 17.48
CA THR A 182 0.13 -4.01 16.67
C THR A 182 0.64 -4.81 15.46
N LEU A 183 1.63 -4.29 14.76
CA LEU A 183 2.24 -4.99 13.62
C LEU A 183 2.99 -6.26 14.05
N THR A 184 3.72 -6.20 15.15
CA THR A 184 4.43 -7.35 15.69
C THR A 184 3.45 -8.47 16.10
N ILE A 185 2.33 -8.11 16.73
CA ILE A 185 1.27 -9.05 17.10
C ILE A 185 0.65 -9.70 15.86
N LYS A 186 0.37 -8.91 14.81
CA LYS A 186 -0.13 -9.46 13.53
C LYS A 186 0.85 -10.46 12.91
N ASN A 187 2.12 -10.12 12.84
CA ASN A 187 3.14 -11.00 12.28
C ASN A 187 3.25 -12.31 13.07
N LEU A 188 3.14 -12.25 14.40
CA LEU A 188 3.06 -13.47 15.23
C LEU A 188 1.86 -14.33 14.90
N LEU A 189 0.70 -13.72 14.65
CA LEU A 189 -0.54 -14.44 14.32
C LEU A 189 -0.52 -15.05 12.93
N VAL A 190 0.16 -14.44 11.97
CA VAL A 190 0.40 -15.04 10.66
C VAL A 190 1.22 -16.32 10.77
N THR A 191 2.20 -16.33 11.70
CA THR A 191 3.07 -17.51 11.91
C THR A 191 2.42 -18.59 12.77
N ASN A 192 1.66 -18.21 13.80
CA ASN A 192 1.21 -19.13 14.87
C ASN A 192 -0.30 -19.38 14.91
N ASN A 193 -1.09 -18.81 13.99
CA ASN A 193 -2.56 -18.86 13.94
C ASN A 193 -3.27 -18.36 15.21
N THR A 194 -2.75 -18.64 16.40
CA THR A 194 -3.24 -18.16 17.71
C THR A 194 -2.06 -17.75 18.58
N ILE A 195 -2.29 -16.77 19.45
CA ILE A 195 -1.31 -16.28 20.40
C ILE A 195 -1.94 -16.19 21.80
N THR A 196 -1.09 -16.23 22.81
CA THR A 196 -1.46 -16.01 24.21
C THR A 196 -0.93 -14.64 24.70
N ARG A 197 -1.39 -14.22 25.86
CA ARG A 197 -0.84 -13.02 26.51
C ARG A 197 0.67 -13.17 26.79
N GLU A 198 1.10 -14.37 27.23
CA GLU A 198 2.51 -14.68 27.51
C GLU A 198 3.39 -14.55 26.27
N ASP A 199 2.87 -14.91 25.11
CA ASP A 199 3.60 -14.74 23.83
C ASP A 199 3.87 -13.25 23.55
N ILE A 200 2.89 -12.40 23.84
CA ILE A 200 3.03 -10.95 23.66
C ILE A 200 4.00 -10.36 24.68
N GLU A 201 3.90 -10.74 25.97
CA GLU A 201 4.85 -10.31 26.99
C GLU A 201 6.29 -10.63 26.59
N ARG A 202 6.53 -11.86 26.13
CA ARG A 202 7.85 -12.33 25.69
C ARG A 202 8.34 -11.61 24.43
N THR A 203 7.47 -11.47 23.43
CA THR A 203 7.86 -10.91 22.14
C THR A 203 8.08 -9.41 22.20
N LEU A 204 7.22 -8.67 22.90
CA LEU A 204 7.33 -7.21 23.01
C LEU A 204 8.19 -6.76 24.20
N GLY A 205 8.58 -7.67 25.10
CA GLY A 205 9.34 -7.33 26.30
C GLY A 205 8.57 -6.44 27.26
N ILE A 206 7.24 -6.58 27.34
CA ILE A 206 6.35 -5.74 28.15
C ILE A 206 5.71 -6.52 29.30
N GLN A 207 5.21 -5.78 30.29
CA GLN A 207 4.53 -6.38 31.44
C GLN A 207 3.09 -6.81 31.08
N LYS A 208 2.54 -7.74 31.87
CA LYS A 208 1.19 -8.31 31.79
C LYS A 208 0.10 -7.26 31.55
N THR A 209 0.11 -6.18 32.29
CA THR A 209 -0.89 -5.10 32.21
C THR A 209 -0.88 -4.40 30.85
N SER A 210 0.31 -4.15 30.32
CA SER A 210 0.50 -3.53 29.00
C SER A 210 0.08 -4.48 27.87
N ALA A 211 0.46 -5.77 27.98
CA ALA A 211 0.05 -6.79 27.02
C ALA A 211 -1.48 -6.93 26.95
N LEU A 212 -2.14 -7.01 28.09
CA LEU A 212 -3.61 -7.06 28.17
C LEU A 212 -4.27 -5.80 27.59
N LYS A 213 -3.71 -4.61 27.85
CA LYS A 213 -4.25 -3.35 27.31
C LYS A 213 -4.21 -3.35 25.78
N ILE A 214 -3.11 -3.79 25.19
CA ILE A 214 -2.97 -3.87 23.71
C ILE A 214 -3.95 -4.91 23.15
N LEU A 215 -3.98 -6.12 23.72
CA LEU A 215 -4.85 -7.20 23.25
C LEU A 215 -6.33 -6.84 23.36
N ASN A 216 -6.77 -6.25 24.50
CA ASN A 216 -8.15 -5.82 24.67
C ASN A 216 -8.52 -4.73 23.66
N LYS A 217 -7.65 -3.75 23.42
CA LYS A 217 -7.87 -2.72 22.41
C LYS A 217 -8.01 -3.34 21.03
N MET A 218 -7.15 -4.29 20.64
CA MET A 218 -7.25 -4.98 19.35
C MET A 218 -8.54 -5.82 19.23
N VAL A 219 -9.08 -6.35 20.33
CA VAL A 219 -10.39 -7.01 20.35
C VAL A 219 -11.53 -6.00 20.21
N GLU A 220 -11.49 -4.87 20.91
CA GLU A 220 -12.46 -3.78 20.80
C GLU A 220 -12.49 -3.18 19.38
N ASP A 221 -11.31 -3.02 18.76
CA ASP A 221 -11.15 -2.55 17.39
C ASP A 221 -11.58 -3.62 16.33
N GLY A 222 -12.03 -4.81 16.78
CA GLY A 222 -12.48 -5.91 15.92
C GLY A 222 -11.36 -6.62 15.16
N VAL A 223 -10.11 -6.41 15.53
CA VAL A 223 -8.91 -7.01 14.91
C VAL A 223 -8.71 -8.45 15.34
N LEU A 224 -8.95 -8.70 16.61
CA LEU A 224 -8.75 -10.00 17.25
C LEU A 224 -10.08 -10.56 17.76
N LEU A 225 -10.19 -11.88 17.66
CA LEU A 225 -11.18 -12.66 18.41
C LEU A 225 -10.51 -13.26 19.65
N LYS A 226 -11.13 -13.06 20.79
CA LYS A 226 -10.73 -13.67 22.05
C LYS A 226 -11.44 -15.02 22.20
N GLU A 227 -10.70 -16.07 22.45
CA GLU A 227 -11.22 -17.41 22.73
C GLU A 227 -10.75 -17.86 24.12
N ASP A 228 -11.71 -18.06 25.02
CA ASP A 228 -11.43 -18.60 26.37
C ASP A 228 -11.58 -20.13 26.32
N LYS A 229 -10.45 -20.86 26.35
CA LYS A 229 -10.40 -22.33 26.40
C LYS A 229 -10.01 -22.80 27.83
N GLY A 230 -10.97 -22.81 28.74
CA GLY A 230 -10.75 -23.28 30.11
C GLY A 230 -9.72 -22.47 30.88
N LYS A 231 -8.50 -23.00 31.09
CA LYS A 231 -7.43 -22.33 31.86
C LYS A 231 -6.59 -21.31 31.05
N SER A 232 -6.75 -21.23 29.73
CA SER A 232 -5.95 -20.32 28.90
C SER A 232 -6.84 -19.50 27.96
N THR A 233 -6.56 -18.21 27.87
CA THR A 233 -7.15 -17.31 26.88
C THR A 233 -6.22 -17.21 25.68
N THR A 234 -6.75 -17.44 24.49
CA THR A 234 -6.05 -17.30 23.23
C THR A 234 -6.70 -16.24 22.37
N TYR A 235 -5.92 -15.66 21.48
CA TYR A 235 -6.35 -14.61 20.54
C TYR A 235 -6.01 -15.06 19.12
N LYS A 236 -6.91 -14.80 18.18
CA LYS A 236 -6.71 -15.05 16.73
C LYS A 236 -7.17 -13.85 15.91
N LEU A 237 -6.73 -13.76 14.66
CA LEU A 237 -7.24 -12.73 13.75
C LEU A 237 -8.74 -12.91 13.52
N ASN A 238 -9.44 -11.78 13.47
CA ASN A 238 -10.83 -11.72 13.05
C ASN A 238 -10.82 -11.53 11.53
N ASN A 239 -10.98 -12.64 10.81
CA ASN A 239 -10.95 -12.67 9.33
C ASN A 239 -12.27 -12.15 8.74
#